data_08842485f408359565dce1cdbbff8302
#
_entry.id   08842485f408359565dce1cdbbff8302
#
_cell.length_a   1.000
_cell.length_b   1.000
_cell.length_c   1.000
_cell.angle_alpha   90.00
_cell.angle_beta   90.00
_cell.angle_gamma   90.00
#
_symmetry.space_group_name_H-M   'P 1'
#
loop_
_entity.id
_entity.type
_entity.pdbx_description
1 polymer ?
#
loop_
_entity_poly.entity_id
_entity_poly.type
_entity_poly.pdbx_seq_one_letter_code
_entity_poly.pdbx_strand_id
1 'polypeptide(L)'
;MMTEVDQNNPIVRHSFEFALMIESFCSECRDKQKFDRARQLFRAGTSIGANVWEAQDPESRADFIHKMKIAAKEARETQFWLLICQYSPGYPSTEPILQKLSEIRKLLNAIIHSAKRHSPYTRLLSFLGIL
;
A
#
# COMPACT_ATOMS: atom_id res chain seq x y z
N MET A 1 7.58 -7.39 16.92
CA MET A 1 6.16 -7.78 17.07
C MET A 1 5.28 -6.55 16.95
N MET A 2 4.13 -6.69 16.31
CA MET A 2 3.19 -5.58 16.19
C MET A 2 2.59 -5.24 17.56
N THR A 3 2.50 -3.94 17.87
CA THR A 3 1.83 -3.48 19.10
C THR A 3 0.32 -3.59 18.95
N GLU A 4 -0.40 -3.45 20.06
CA GLU A 4 -1.87 -3.42 20.04
C GLU A 4 -2.39 -2.25 19.18
N VAL A 5 -1.71 -1.10 19.24
CA VAL A 5 -2.06 0.08 18.44
C VAL A 5 -1.92 -0.22 16.94
N ASP A 6 -0.84 -0.90 16.54
CA ASP A 6 -0.63 -1.29 15.14
C ASP A 6 -1.71 -2.25 14.67
N GLN A 7 -2.08 -3.21 15.50
CA GLN A 7 -3.13 -4.19 15.17
C GLN A 7 -4.49 -3.52 15.03
N ASN A 8 -4.75 -2.44 15.78
CA ASN A 8 -6.01 -1.70 15.75
C ASN A 8 -6.06 -0.62 14.67
N ASN A 9 -4.94 -0.37 13.99
CA ASN A 9 -4.90 0.56 12.86
C ASN A 9 -5.11 -0.22 11.55
N PRO A 10 -6.27 -0.09 10.90
CA PRO A 10 -6.61 -0.92 9.74
C PRO A 10 -5.59 -0.87 8.62
N ILE A 11 -5.05 0.31 8.27
CA ILE A 11 -4.10 0.40 7.17
C ILE A 11 -2.77 -0.26 7.52
N VAL A 12 -2.32 -0.15 8.76
CA VAL A 12 -1.11 -0.81 9.22
C VAL A 12 -1.29 -2.32 9.16
N ARG A 13 -2.39 -2.83 9.72
CA ARG A 13 -2.68 -4.26 9.73
C ARG A 13 -2.83 -4.82 8.31
N HIS A 14 -3.66 -4.20 7.48
CA HIS A 14 -3.91 -4.70 6.13
C HIS A 14 -2.68 -4.66 5.25
N SER A 15 -1.86 -3.61 5.34
CA SER A 15 -0.64 -3.52 4.53
C SER A 15 0.42 -4.52 5.00
N PHE A 16 0.48 -4.83 6.29
CA PHE A 16 1.36 -5.87 6.81
C PHE A 16 0.90 -7.28 6.36
N GLU A 17 -0.39 -7.58 6.49
CA GLU A 17 -0.97 -8.83 6.00
C GLU A 17 -0.71 -9.00 4.51
N PHE A 18 -0.85 -7.93 3.75
CA PHE A 18 -0.57 -7.92 2.31
C PHE A 18 0.89 -8.23 2.03
N ALA A 19 1.82 -7.66 2.80
CA ALA A 19 3.25 -7.96 2.66
C ALA A 19 3.53 -9.45 2.87
N LEU A 20 2.85 -10.09 3.81
CA LEU A 20 2.95 -11.54 4.01
C LEU A 20 2.40 -12.33 2.81
N MET A 21 1.30 -11.87 2.22
CA MET A 21 0.76 -12.48 1.01
C MET A 21 1.72 -12.34 -0.17
N ILE A 22 2.36 -11.19 -0.30
CA ILE A 22 3.41 -10.93 -1.31
C ILE A 22 4.60 -11.87 -1.11
N GLU A 23 5.04 -12.04 0.14
CA GLU A 23 6.14 -12.95 0.48
C GLU A 23 5.84 -14.36 -0.02
N SER A 24 4.64 -14.86 0.28
CA SER A 24 4.20 -16.20 -0.13
C SER A 24 4.08 -16.31 -1.66
N PHE A 25 3.45 -15.34 -2.30
CA PHE A 25 3.29 -15.32 -3.75
C PHE A 25 4.65 -15.30 -4.47
N CYS A 26 5.57 -14.48 -4.00
CA CYS A 26 6.91 -14.39 -4.58
C CYS A 26 7.72 -15.68 -4.38
N SER A 27 7.53 -16.37 -3.24
CA SER A 27 8.14 -17.67 -3.01
C SER A 27 7.68 -18.69 -4.07
N GLU A 28 6.37 -18.74 -4.34
CA GLU A 28 5.84 -19.61 -5.39
C GLU A 28 6.34 -19.22 -6.78
N CYS A 29 6.47 -17.92 -7.05
CA CYS A 29 7.05 -17.45 -8.31
C CYS A 29 8.49 -17.92 -8.47
N ARG A 30 9.29 -17.87 -7.41
CA ARG A 30 10.68 -18.35 -7.44
C ARG A 30 10.76 -19.85 -7.67
N ASP A 31 9.86 -20.62 -7.06
CA ASP A 31 9.78 -22.08 -7.28
C ASP A 31 9.48 -22.40 -8.76
N LYS A 32 8.78 -21.51 -9.43
CA LYS A 32 8.46 -21.62 -10.86
C LYS A 32 9.51 -20.92 -11.75
N GLN A 33 10.64 -20.52 -11.18
CA GLN A 33 11.75 -19.82 -11.86
C GLN A 33 11.33 -18.47 -12.49
N LYS A 34 10.32 -17.82 -11.91
CA LYS A 34 9.85 -16.48 -12.32
C LYS A 34 10.56 -15.41 -11.50
N PHE A 35 11.89 -15.38 -11.56
CA PHE A 35 12.74 -14.58 -10.68
C PHE A 35 12.58 -13.07 -10.88
N ASP A 36 12.49 -12.60 -12.12
CA ASP A 36 12.37 -11.19 -12.41
C ASP A 36 11.07 -10.61 -11.86
N ARG A 37 9.98 -11.37 -12.01
CA ARG A 37 8.68 -10.94 -11.53
C ARG A 37 8.61 -10.97 -10.01
N ALA A 38 9.19 -12.03 -9.41
CA ALA A 38 9.26 -12.15 -7.96
C ALA A 38 10.00 -10.94 -7.34
N ARG A 39 11.11 -10.52 -7.93
CA ARG A 39 11.91 -9.39 -7.44
C ARG A 39 11.12 -8.09 -7.48
N GLN A 40 10.47 -7.78 -8.61
CA GLN A 40 9.69 -6.56 -8.76
C GLN A 40 8.47 -6.52 -7.84
N LEU A 41 7.77 -7.64 -7.73
CA LEU A 41 6.62 -7.77 -6.84
C LEU A 41 7.01 -7.66 -5.37
N PHE A 42 8.08 -8.32 -4.98
CA PHE A 42 8.58 -8.26 -3.60
C PHE A 42 8.89 -6.82 -3.21
N ARG A 43 9.67 -6.12 -4.05
CA ARG A 43 10.03 -4.73 -3.80
C ARG A 43 8.79 -3.83 -3.70
N ALA A 44 7.94 -3.84 -4.72
CA ALA A 44 6.77 -2.96 -4.77
C ALA A 44 5.74 -3.32 -3.69
N GLY A 45 5.41 -4.59 -3.57
CA GLY A 45 4.36 -5.04 -2.64
C GLY A 45 4.71 -4.84 -1.17
N THR A 46 5.97 -5.05 -0.79
CA THR A 46 6.40 -4.81 0.59
C THR A 46 6.61 -3.33 0.89
N SER A 47 6.91 -2.52 -0.12
CA SER A 47 7.07 -1.07 0.04
C SER A 47 5.79 -0.37 0.46
N ILE A 48 4.63 -0.93 0.13
CA ILE A 48 3.34 -0.39 0.60
C ILE A 48 3.32 -0.34 2.13
N GLY A 49 3.53 -1.50 2.75
CA GLY A 49 3.53 -1.61 4.21
C GLY A 49 4.67 -0.85 4.87
N ALA A 50 5.86 -0.86 4.26
CA ALA A 50 7.00 -0.13 4.80
C ALA A 50 6.72 1.37 4.90
N ASN A 51 6.12 1.97 3.88
CA ASN A 51 5.78 3.39 3.89
C ASN A 51 4.64 3.70 4.86
N VAL A 52 3.64 2.83 4.93
CA VAL A 52 2.55 2.96 5.92
C VAL A 52 3.12 2.90 7.34
N TRP A 53 4.03 1.98 7.59
CA TRP A 53 4.68 1.81 8.89
C TRP A 53 5.46 3.07 9.29
N GLU A 54 6.30 3.58 8.38
CA GLU A 54 7.07 4.80 8.62
C GLU A 54 6.18 6.02 8.83
N ALA A 55 5.04 6.07 8.16
CA ALA A 55 4.08 7.17 8.29
C ALA A 55 3.47 7.29 9.68
N GLN A 56 3.58 6.25 10.52
CA GLN A 56 3.05 6.29 11.90
C GLN A 56 3.89 7.15 12.84
N ASP A 57 5.15 7.44 12.47
CA ASP A 57 6.05 8.34 13.21
C ASP A 57 6.47 9.51 12.31
N PRO A 58 5.53 10.36 11.89
CA PRO A 58 5.83 11.40 10.92
C PRO A 58 6.54 12.60 11.56
N GLU A 59 7.41 13.25 10.80
CA GLU A 59 8.05 14.50 11.21
C GLU A 59 7.07 15.68 11.16
N SER A 60 6.04 15.57 10.33
CA SER A 60 5.03 16.60 10.12
C SER A 60 3.80 15.98 9.46
N ARG A 61 2.71 16.75 9.38
CA ARG A 61 1.52 16.33 8.63
C ARG A 61 1.84 16.15 7.15
N ALA A 62 2.65 17.04 6.58
CA ALA A 62 3.09 16.93 5.18
C ALA A 62 3.89 15.65 4.94
N ASP A 63 4.75 15.27 5.89
CA ASP A 63 5.50 14.02 5.82
C ASP A 63 4.57 12.80 5.85
N PHE A 64 3.58 12.81 6.73
CA PHE A 64 2.56 11.74 6.79
C PHE A 64 1.87 11.57 5.43
N ILE A 65 1.38 12.67 4.85
CA ILE A 65 0.69 12.64 3.56
C ILE A 65 1.64 12.14 2.46
N HIS A 66 2.88 12.60 2.48
CA HIS A 66 3.89 12.19 1.49
C HIS A 66 4.14 10.69 1.55
N LYS A 67 4.35 10.13 2.74
CA LYS A 67 4.57 8.69 2.94
C LYS A 67 3.36 7.86 2.47
N MET A 68 2.16 8.32 2.78
CA MET A 68 0.94 7.63 2.34
C MET A 68 0.77 7.68 0.82
N LYS A 69 1.16 8.79 0.18
CA LYS A 69 1.16 8.90 -1.28
C LYS A 69 2.18 7.98 -1.92
N ILE A 70 3.36 7.80 -1.32
CA ILE A 70 4.35 6.82 -1.79
C ILE A 70 3.75 5.42 -1.71
N ALA A 71 3.10 5.07 -0.58
CA ALA A 71 2.42 3.78 -0.44
C ALA A 71 1.38 3.57 -1.54
N ALA A 72 0.59 4.61 -1.86
CA ALA A 72 -0.42 4.53 -2.92
C ALA A 72 0.21 4.31 -4.31
N LYS A 73 1.34 4.93 -4.60
CA LYS A 73 2.09 4.71 -5.85
C LYS A 73 2.62 3.29 -5.93
N GLU A 74 3.19 2.78 -4.83
CA GLU A 74 3.69 1.40 -4.77
C GLU A 74 2.55 0.39 -4.93
N ALA A 75 1.38 0.69 -4.38
CA ALA A 75 0.19 -0.14 -4.57
C ALA A 75 -0.21 -0.19 -6.04
N ARG A 76 -0.14 0.93 -6.75
CA ARG A 76 -0.43 1.00 -8.17
C ARG A 76 0.58 0.19 -8.99
N GLU A 77 1.87 0.31 -8.69
CA GLU A 77 2.90 -0.49 -9.35
C GLU A 77 2.70 -1.98 -9.09
N THR A 78 2.38 -2.33 -7.83
CA THR A 78 2.10 -3.72 -7.46
C THR A 78 0.93 -4.30 -8.28
N GLN A 79 -0.12 -3.52 -8.48
CA GLN A 79 -1.24 -3.93 -9.32
C GLN A 79 -0.79 -4.22 -10.74
N PHE A 80 0.07 -3.37 -11.30
CA PHE A 80 0.62 -3.58 -12.65
C PHE A 80 1.33 -4.93 -12.75
N TRP A 81 2.21 -5.25 -11.81
CA TRP A 81 2.96 -6.52 -11.82
C TRP A 81 2.04 -7.72 -11.63
N LEU A 82 1.04 -7.61 -10.76
CA LEU A 82 0.07 -8.70 -10.54
C LEU A 82 -0.80 -8.95 -11.77
N LEU A 83 -1.16 -7.90 -12.51
CA LEU A 83 -1.90 -8.04 -13.75
C LEU A 83 -1.04 -8.70 -14.84
N ILE A 84 0.26 -8.40 -14.90
CA ILE A 84 1.20 -9.12 -15.76
C ILE A 84 1.17 -10.61 -15.43
N CYS A 85 1.21 -10.97 -14.16
CA CYS A 85 1.14 -12.37 -13.73
C CYS A 85 -0.20 -13.01 -14.11
N GLN A 86 -1.31 -12.28 -13.94
CA GLN A 86 -2.66 -12.79 -14.24
C GLN A 86 -2.82 -13.16 -15.71
N TYR A 87 -2.26 -12.34 -16.59
CA TYR A 87 -2.41 -12.52 -18.05
C TYR A 87 -1.23 -13.27 -18.68
N SER A 88 -0.30 -13.80 -17.90
CA SER A 88 0.83 -14.58 -18.37
C SER A 88 0.73 -16.02 -17.86
N PRO A 89 1.19 -17.02 -18.63
CA PRO A 89 1.13 -18.41 -18.16
C PRO A 89 2.17 -18.70 -17.07
N GLY A 90 1.88 -19.68 -16.22
CA GLY A 90 2.86 -20.22 -15.28
C GLY A 90 3.00 -19.47 -13.96
N TYR A 91 2.05 -18.61 -13.62
CA TYR A 91 2.04 -17.89 -12.34
C TYR A 91 0.98 -18.45 -11.40
N PRO A 92 1.17 -18.28 -10.08
CA PRO A 92 0.13 -18.64 -9.11
C PRO A 92 -1.13 -17.80 -9.31
N SER A 93 -2.23 -18.22 -8.69
CA SER A 93 -3.50 -17.46 -8.73
C SER A 93 -3.31 -16.07 -8.13
N THR A 94 -3.76 -15.03 -8.85
CA THR A 94 -3.64 -13.64 -8.43
C THR A 94 -4.91 -13.08 -7.80
N GLU A 95 -6.02 -13.81 -7.86
CA GLU A 95 -7.33 -13.28 -7.45
C GLU A 95 -7.37 -12.84 -5.98
N PRO A 96 -6.97 -13.66 -4.99
CA PRO A 96 -7.03 -13.24 -3.58
C PRO A 96 -6.16 -12.02 -3.30
N ILE A 97 -4.94 -11.99 -3.86
CA ILE A 97 -3.99 -10.91 -3.59
C ILE A 97 -4.41 -9.61 -4.28
N LEU A 98 -5.00 -9.69 -5.48
CA LEU A 98 -5.54 -8.52 -6.17
C LEU A 98 -6.75 -7.94 -5.41
N GLN A 99 -7.60 -8.80 -4.86
CA GLN A 99 -8.73 -8.35 -4.05
C GLN A 99 -8.26 -7.62 -2.79
N LYS A 100 -7.28 -8.17 -2.09
CA LYS A 100 -6.69 -7.52 -0.91
C LYS A 100 -6.07 -6.18 -1.27
N LEU A 101 -5.36 -6.11 -2.39
CA LEU A 101 -4.77 -4.87 -2.88
C LEU A 101 -5.83 -3.80 -3.16
N SER A 102 -6.95 -4.19 -3.76
CA SER A 102 -8.06 -3.27 -4.02
C SER A 102 -8.58 -2.64 -2.73
N GLU A 103 -8.75 -3.42 -1.67
CA GLU A 103 -9.18 -2.93 -0.36
C GLU A 103 -8.17 -1.93 0.22
N ILE A 104 -6.88 -2.25 0.14
CA ILE A 104 -5.80 -1.37 0.62
C ILE A 104 -5.79 -0.05 -0.15
N ARG A 105 -5.95 -0.09 -1.48
CA ARG A 105 -5.97 1.11 -2.31
C ARG A 105 -7.11 2.05 -1.95
N LYS A 106 -8.30 1.50 -1.71
CA LYS A 106 -9.46 2.29 -1.27
C LYS A 106 -9.19 2.96 0.07
N LEU A 107 -8.62 2.22 1.00
CA LEU A 107 -8.30 2.72 2.34
C LEU A 107 -7.23 3.81 2.28
N LEU A 108 -6.15 3.60 1.50
CA LEU A 108 -5.10 4.61 1.30
C LEU A 108 -5.68 5.91 0.72
N ASN A 109 -6.51 5.80 -0.30
CA ASN A 109 -7.11 6.96 -0.94
C ASN A 109 -7.99 7.74 0.04
N ALA A 110 -8.78 7.04 0.85
CA ALA A 110 -9.62 7.67 1.87
C ALA A 110 -8.79 8.41 2.93
N ILE A 111 -7.69 7.79 3.39
CA ILE A 111 -6.80 8.39 4.39
C ILE A 111 -6.13 9.64 3.83
N ILE A 112 -5.59 9.57 2.60
CA ILE A 112 -4.92 10.70 1.96
C ILE A 112 -5.91 11.86 1.78
N HIS A 113 -7.11 11.57 1.28
CA HIS A 113 -8.14 12.58 1.08
C HIS A 113 -8.52 13.26 2.39
N SER A 114 -8.76 12.47 3.44
CA SER A 114 -9.10 12.98 4.77
C SER A 114 -7.98 13.85 5.36
N ALA A 115 -6.73 13.40 5.25
CA ALA A 115 -5.58 14.13 5.78
C ALA A 115 -5.40 15.49 5.08
N LYS A 116 -5.59 15.54 3.76
CA LYS A 116 -5.52 16.80 2.99
C LYS A 116 -6.64 17.76 3.39
N ARG A 117 -7.86 17.25 3.55
CA ARG A 117 -9.03 18.07 3.89
C ARG A 117 -8.91 18.71 5.26
N HIS A 118 -8.23 18.05 6.21
CA HIS A 118 -8.05 18.53 7.58
C HIS A 118 -6.73 19.27 7.81
N SER A 119 -5.99 19.62 6.73
CA SER A 119 -4.77 20.41 6.87
C SER A 119 -5.10 21.84 7.32
N PRO A 120 -4.19 22.54 8.04
CA PRO A 120 -4.39 23.94 8.40
C PRO A 120 -4.64 24.85 7.20
N TYR A 121 -3.95 24.59 6.09
CA TYR A 121 -4.13 25.34 4.84
C TYR A 121 -5.56 25.17 4.29
N THR A 122 -6.06 23.97 4.24
CA THR A 122 -7.42 23.67 3.79
C THR A 122 -8.46 24.32 4.70
N ARG A 123 -8.23 24.32 6.01
CA ARG A 123 -9.11 24.97 6.99
C ARG A 123 -9.16 26.49 6.74
N LEU A 124 -8.00 27.10 6.49
CA LEU A 124 -7.93 28.53 6.20
C LEU A 124 -8.72 28.86 4.93
N LEU A 125 -8.51 28.11 3.85
CA LEU A 125 -9.22 28.32 2.59
C LEU A 125 -10.72 28.16 2.75
N SER A 126 -11.15 27.18 3.52
CA SER A 126 -12.57 26.97 3.83
C SER A 126 -13.16 28.14 4.61
N PHE A 127 -12.43 28.63 5.63
CA PHE A 127 -12.86 29.78 6.42
C PHE A 127 -13.00 31.04 5.56
N LEU A 128 -12.11 31.21 4.57
CA LEU A 128 -12.15 32.36 3.64
C LEU A 128 -13.19 32.19 2.50
N GLY A 129 -13.88 31.06 2.45
CA GLY A 129 -14.90 30.80 1.42
C GLY A 129 -14.32 30.43 0.07
N ILE A 130 -13.06 29.99 0.00
CA ILE A 130 -12.38 29.62 -1.24
C ILE A 130 -12.59 28.13 -1.60
N LEU A 131 -12.85 27.27 -0.60
CA LEU A 131 -13.15 25.86 -0.76
C LEU A 131 -14.54 25.51 -0.25
#